data_7a79d79a37111ba132c4a1aafb7270c5
#
_entry.id   7a79d79a37111ba132c4a1aafb7270c5
#
_cell.length_a   1.000
_cell.length_b   1.000
_cell.length_c   1.000
_cell.angle_alpha   90.00
_cell.angle_beta   90.00
_cell.angle_gamma   90.00
#
_symmetry.space_group_name_H-M   'P 1'
#
loop_
_entity.id
_entity.type
_entity.pdbx_description
1 polymer ?
#
loop_
_entity_poly.entity_id
_entity_poly.type
_entity_poly.pdbx_seq_one_letter_code
_entity_poly.pdbx_strand_id
1 'polypeptide(L)'
;MNKFYPVLLMIFVFILFSLNTIAQTKFPQSPEKPDTFKVTNTINLEYKYVASINEQIQNGTFIPADPNEFKRQGPPKRMRANKVVPGKGLPKGDDPLVDFNLTKIKKQTREPILTFQTTNVTSTPSDPTGEVGRDYYLASWNSSFRFFNLDGSPATPAASLSSLFGPNESGDPIVLYDGEADRYVISSMGSSSLNFAVSVSNDPVNDGWHVYNAASNQFPTGGQFPDYPKYSIWSDGYYCTTNTGGDNLFVLEREKILIGDSSATLQSFDTPSMVQSGFASAQILDIVDDNHPEAGNATLVYLQDDSWGGVSYDHIKLWTVNVDWNNPANSSISNPTELATTAFNSVFDGGNFSNLQQPSGSDIDAVQATIMNQAQFRKFATHNSAVFNFVVDTDGTAGELAGIRWYELRQDGDGQPWTIFQEGTYIAPDGRHAFMGSMSMDLQGNIGMGYSSVSTSESVSLRYTGRYAADQLGEMTLEEGLITQSSANSNSFRYSDYAHLSVDPTNDKQFWFVGEYFSPNRSNMVGVFQIAADAAYDTGVVSVDSPVTGTLTDSESVTVSIFNYGENDISNFDVSFQVDGGAVVTET
;
A
#
# COMPACT_ATOMS: atom_id res chain seq x y z
N MET A 1 -14.57 58.13 -54.74
CA MET A 1 -15.26 59.15 -53.93
C MET A 1 -15.54 58.57 -52.54
N ASN A 2 -14.84 59.09 -51.63
CA ASN A 2 -15.11 59.38 -50.24
C ASN A 2 -15.65 58.26 -49.32
N LYS A 3 -14.69 57.66 -48.54
CA LYS A 3 -14.56 57.82 -47.06
C LYS A 3 -15.81 57.52 -46.27
N PHE A 4 -15.81 56.27 -45.75
CA PHE A 4 -16.47 55.96 -44.49
C PHE A 4 -15.95 54.57 -44.00
N TYR A 5 -14.79 54.51 -43.44
CA TYR A 5 -14.33 53.37 -42.62
C TYR A 5 -13.14 53.83 -41.77
N PRO A 6 -13.35 54.44 -40.64
CA PRO A 6 -12.60 54.03 -39.44
C PRO A 6 -13.33 54.17 -38.11
N VAL A 7 -14.66 54.37 -38.07
CA VAL A 7 -15.33 54.52 -36.74
C VAL A 7 -15.88 53.21 -36.15
N LEU A 8 -16.05 52.19 -37.00
CA LEU A 8 -16.58 50.90 -36.49
C LEU A 8 -15.54 49.99 -35.81
N LEU A 9 -14.24 50.24 -36.00
CA LEU A 9 -13.18 49.41 -35.39
C LEU A 9 -12.80 49.87 -33.99
N MET A 10 -13.14 51.11 -33.59
CA MET A 10 -12.84 51.59 -32.23
C MET A 10 -13.90 51.24 -31.17
N ILE A 11 -15.09 50.88 -31.58
CA ILE A 11 -16.16 50.50 -30.64
C ILE A 11 -16.04 49.02 -30.22
N PHE A 12 -15.44 48.17 -31.05
CA PHE A 12 -15.23 46.76 -30.70
C PHE A 12 -14.06 46.50 -29.75
N VAL A 13 -13.08 47.38 -29.66
CA VAL A 13 -11.93 47.26 -28.75
C VAL A 13 -12.27 47.72 -27.35
N PHE A 14 -13.27 48.60 -27.16
CA PHE A 14 -13.68 49.07 -25.83
C PHE A 14 -14.69 48.14 -25.11
N ILE A 15 -15.36 47.22 -25.83
CA ILE A 15 -16.29 46.23 -25.21
C ILE A 15 -15.56 45.00 -24.71
N LEU A 16 -14.31 44.73 -25.13
CA LEU A 16 -13.50 43.60 -24.69
C LEU A 16 -12.68 43.86 -23.41
N PHE A 17 -12.65 45.09 -22.89
CA PHE A 17 -11.90 45.44 -21.67
C PHE A 17 -12.76 45.68 -20.41
N SER A 18 -14.07 45.51 -20.49
CA SER A 18 -14.98 45.79 -19.36
C SER A 18 -15.59 44.54 -18.70
N LEU A 19 -15.04 43.34 -18.96
CA LEU A 19 -15.59 42.09 -18.41
C LEU A 19 -14.63 41.30 -17.50
N ASN A 20 -13.60 41.93 -16.92
CA ASN A 20 -12.72 41.25 -15.98
C ASN A 20 -12.46 42.09 -14.71
N THR A 21 -13.52 42.44 -13.99
CA THR A 21 -13.42 42.73 -12.56
C THR A 21 -14.60 42.04 -11.84
N ILE A 22 -14.55 40.70 -11.79
CA ILE A 22 -15.26 40.00 -10.73
C ILE A 22 -14.39 40.19 -9.49
N ALA A 23 -14.84 41.06 -8.60
CA ALA A 23 -14.26 41.17 -7.28
C ALA A 23 -14.26 39.81 -6.64
N GLN A 24 -13.08 39.23 -6.41
CA GLN A 24 -12.95 38.12 -5.46
C GLN A 24 -13.43 38.65 -4.11
N THR A 25 -14.63 38.26 -3.73
CA THR A 25 -15.08 38.37 -2.32
C THR A 25 -14.12 37.48 -1.52
N LYS A 26 -13.22 38.12 -0.78
CA LYS A 26 -12.48 37.40 0.27
C LYS A 26 -13.50 36.85 1.24
N PHE A 27 -13.71 35.54 1.18
CA PHE A 27 -14.39 34.84 2.28
C PHE A 27 -13.60 35.12 3.57
N PRO A 28 -14.25 35.35 4.71
CA PRO A 28 -13.56 35.45 5.97
C PRO A 28 -12.75 34.18 6.17
N GLN A 29 -11.42 34.29 6.25
CA GLN A 29 -10.56 33.18 6.62
C GLN A 29 -11.00 32.73 8.02
N SER A 30 -11.34 31.45 8.15
CA SER A 30 -11.42 30.80 9.46
C SER A 30 -10.10 31.03 10.19
N PRO A 31 -10.12 31.12 11.54
CA PRO A 31 -8.87 31.22 12.30
C PRO A 31 -7.92 30.14 11.80
N GLU A 32 -6.70 30.55 11.43
CA GLU A 32 -5.67 29.65 10.94
C GLU A 32 -5.53 28.49 11.93
N LYS A 33 -5.90 27.28 11.47
CA LYS A 33 -5.56 26.07 12.21
C LYS A 33 -4.03 25.97 12.27
N PRO A 34 -3.46 25.46 13.36
CA PRO A 34 -2.02 25.27 13.42
C PRO A 34 -1.58 24.44 12.22
N ASP A 35 -0.47 24.82 11.57
CA ASP A 35 0.05 24.14 10.40
C ASP A 35 0.47 22.68 10.72
N THR A 36 0.77 22.40 12.00
CA THR A 36 1.17 21.06 12.49
C THR A 36 0.60 20.77 13.87
N PHE A 37 0.43 19.47 14.15
CA PHE A 37 0.06 18.93 15.46
C PHE A 37 1.25 18.17 16.03
N LYS A 38 1.41 18.20 17.35
CA LYS A 38 2.53 17.55 18.02
C LYS A 38 2.26 16.09 18.31
N VAL A 39 3.33 15.33 18.53
CA VAL A 39 3.28 13.98 19.10
C VAL A 39 2.40 13.98 20.35
N THR A 40 1.54 12.97 20.46
CA THR A 40 0.62 12.83 21.59
C THR A 40 1.27 12.07 22.74
N ASN A 41 1.97 10.98 22.43
CA ASN A 41 2.68 10.16 23.40
C ASN A 41 4.02 9.69 22.87
N THR A 42 4.93 9.39 23.80
CA THR A 42 6.18 8.67 23.55
C THR A 42 6.30 7.59 24.62
N ILE A 43 6.44 6.34 24.22
CA ILE A 43 6.53 5.21 25.13
C ILE A 43 7.77 4.35 24.84
N ASN A 44 8.32 3.69 25.85
CA ASN A 44 9.37 2.71 25.67
C ASN A 44 8.77 1.37 25.22
N LEU A 45 9.46 0.71 24.29
CA LEU A 45 9.10 -0.63 23.86
C LEU A 45 9.75 -1.68 24.77
N GLU A 46 9.02 -2.76 25.03
CA GLU A 46 9.56 -3.92 25.71
C GLU A 46 10.29 -4.81 24.69
N TYR A 47 11.55 -5.09 24.92
CA TYR A 47 12.42 -5.86 24.04
C TYR A 47 12.65 -7.29 24.54
N LYS A 48 12.70 -8.24 23.62
CA LYS A 48 13.24 -9.59 23.82
C LYS A 48 13.89 -10.12 22.54
N TYR A 49 14.93 -10.93 22.68
CA TYR A 49 15.42 -11.78 21.59
C TYR A 49 14.58 -13.05 21.52
N VAL A 50 14.24 -13.49 20.30
CA VAL A 50 13.60 -14.77 20.04
C VAL A 50 14.44 -15.56 19.04
N ALA A 51 14.76 -16.80 19.39
CA ALA A 51 15.54 -17.70 18.55
C ALA A 51 14.87 -17.94 17.18
N SER A 52 15.67 -18.26 16.18
CA SER A 52 15.20 -18.65 14.85
C SER A 52 14.33 -19.92 14.89
N ILE A 53 13.58 -20.17 13.82
CA ILE A 53 12.76 -21.40 13.70
C ILE A 53 13.64 -22.65 13.82
N ASN A 54 14.80 -22.67 13.16
CA ASN A 54 15.70 -23.79 13.19
C ASN A 54 16.28 -24.02 14.60
N GLU A 55 16.65 -22.98 15.30
CA GLU A 55 17.12 -23.08 16.67
C GLU A 55 16.01 -23.57 17.62
N GLN A 56 14.78 -23.05 17.47
CA GLN A 56 13.61 -23.50 18.23
C GLN A 56 13.33 -25.01 18.03
N ILE A 57 13.45 -25.49 16.78
CA ILE A 57 13.31 -26.93 16.47
C ILE A 57 14.40 -27.74 17.17
N GLN A 58 15.67 -27.31 17.11
CA GLN A 58 16.80 -27.99 17.74
C GLN A 58 16.66 -28.04 19.26
N ASN A 59 16.17 -26.97 19.86
CA ASN A 59 15.99 -26.84 21.30
C ASN A 59 14.68 -27.46 21.83
N GLY A 60 13.78 -27.91 20.93
CA GLY A 60 12.48 -28.46 21.29
C GLY A 60 11.47 -27.43 21.81
N THR A 61 11.67 -26.14 21.47
CA THR A 61 10.77 -25.04 21.86
C THR A 61 9.89 -24.54 20.71
N PHE A 62 10.02 -25.14 19.52
CA PHE A 62 9.24 -24.77 18.35
C PHE A 62 7.74 -24.99 18.57
N ILE A 63 6.94 -23.98 18.25
CA ILE A 63 5.49 -24.03 18.29
C ILE A 63 4.98 -24.06 16.84
N PRO A 64 4.55 -25.25 16.35
CA PRO A 64 4.00 -25.35 15.00
C PRO A 64 2.68 -24.60 14.89
N ALA A 65 2.37 -24.15 13.68
CA ALA A 65 1.03 -23.69 13.36
C ALA A 65 0.03 -24.83 13.60
N ASP A 66 -1.04 -24.55 14.32
CA ASP A 66 -2.13 -25.51 14.48
C ASP A 66 -3.14 -25.30 13.34
N PRO A 67 -3.23 -26.24 12.37
CA PRO A 67 -4.18 -26.12 11.28
C PRO A 67 -5.66 -26.17 11.73
N ASN A 68 -5.89 -26.51 13.00
CA ASN A 68 -7.22 -26.54 13.62
C ASN A 68 -7.40 -25.40 14.64
N GLU A 69 -6.44 -24.52 14.79
CA GLU A 69 -6.57 -23.38 15.68
C GLU A 69 -7.65 -22.44 15.17
N PHE A 70 -8.84 -22.62 15.71
CA PHE A 70 -9.91 -21.66 15.56
C PHE A 70 -9.61 -20.47 16.47
N LYS A 71 -8.79 -19.52 16.01
CA LYS A 71 -8.68 -18.28 16.73
C LYS A 71 -10.02 -17.59 16.75
N ARG A 72 -10.43 -17.28 17.98
CA ARG A 72 -11.50 -16.33 18.18
C ARG A 72 -11.20 -15.13 17.31
N GLN A 73 -12.05 -14.91 16.33
CA GLN A 73 -12.19 -13.60 15.76
C GLN A 73 -12.17 -12.62 16.94
N GLY A 74 -11.32 -11.62 16.87
CA GLY A 74 -11.32 -10.55 17.86
C GLY A 74 -12.77 -10.17 18.17
N PRO A 75 -13.09 -9.63 19.31
CA PRO A 75 -14.47 -9.43 19.74
C PRO A 75 -15.24 -8.85 18.55
N PRO A 76 -16.52 -9.20 18.34
CA PRO A 76 -17.30 -8.85 17.14
C PRO A 76 -17.46 -7.33 16.95
N LYS A 77 -16.44 -6.58 17.30
CA LYS A 77 -16.33 -5.12 17.11
C LYS A 77 -16.39 -4.77 15.63
N ARG A 78 -15.81 -5.59 14.75
CA ARG A 78 -15.98 -5.39 13.32
C ARG A 78 -17.45 -5.48 12.94
N MET A 79 -18.15 -6.51 13.35
CA MET A 79 -19.61 -6.58 13.11
C MET A 79 -20.39 -5.43 13.76
N ARG A 80 -19.90 -4.79 14.82
CA ARG A 80 -20.53 -3.64 15.43
C ARG A 80 -20.07 -2.33 14.82
N ALA A 81 -18.81 -2.17 14.53
CA ALA A 81 -18.22 -1.03 13.85
C ALA A 81 -18.68 -0.98 12.38
N ASN A 82 -18.71 -2.11 11.76
CA ASN A 82 -19.10 -2.29 10.38
C ASN A 82 -20.61 -2.30 10.10
N LYS A 83 -21.43 -2.08 11.06
CA LYS A 83 -22.84 -1.78 10.79
C LYS A 83 -23.04 -0.37 10.24
N VAL A 84 -22.02 0.43 10.25
CA VAL A 84 -22.06 1.82 9.81
C VAL A 84 -20.81 2.10 9.01
N VAL A 85 -20.83 1.69 7.76
CA VAL A 85 -19.94 2.28 6.78
C VAL A 85 -20.26 3.76 6.70
N PRO A 86 -19.28 4.66 6.56
CA PRO A 86 -19.56 6.08 6.36
C PRO A 86 -20.48 6.28 5.14
N GLY A 87 -21.50 7.13 5.28
CA GLY A 87 -22.41 7.42 4.17
C GLY A 87 -23.66 6.54 4.15
N LYS A 88 -24.41 6.65 3.07
CA LYS A 88 -25.73 6.01 2.93
C LYS A 88 -25.72 4.80 2.00
N GLY A 89 -24.61 4.55 1.32
CA GLY A 89 -24.51 3.51 0.29
C GLY A 89 -25.59 3.65 -0.78
N LEU A 90 -25.85 4.86 -1.23
CA LEU A 90 -26.76 5.13 -2.33
C LEU A 90 -25.94 5.44 -3.58
N PRO A 91 -26.29 4.87 -4.73
CA PRO A 91 -25.54 5.10 -5.96
C PRO A 91 -25.52 6.59 -6.32
N LYS A 92 -24.34 7.07 -6.71
CA LYS A 92 -24.12 8.44 -7.21
C LYS A 92 -24.26 8.55 -8.72
N GLY A 93 -24.48 7.47 -9.41
CA GLY A 93 -24.36 7.29 -10.85
C GLY A 93 -23.20 6.34 -11.16
N ASP A 94 -23.10 5.93 -12.41
CA ASP A 94 -22.01 5.05 -12.85
C ASP A 94 -20.65 5.72 -12.63
N ASP A 95 -19.64 4.92 -12.31
CA ASP A 95 -18.29 5.41 -12.12
C ASP A 95 -17.74 5.99 -13.45
N PRO A 96 -17.36 7.28 -13.48
CA PRO A 96 -17.01 7.97 -14.73
C PRO A 96 -15.68 7.52 -15.34
N LEU A 97 -14.85 6.75 -14.61
CA LEU A 97 -13.56 6.25 -15.10
C LEU A 97 -13.63 4.82 -15.68
N VAL A 98 -14.78 4.15 -15.57
CA VAL A 98 -14.96 2.78 -16.07
C VAL A 98 -14.93 2.72 -17.60
N ASP A 99 -15.53 3.69 -18.31
CA ASP A 99 -15.66 3.70 -19.77
C ASP A 99 -14.32 3.66 -20.52
N PHE A 100 -13.25 4.12 -19.90
CA PHE A 100 -11.91 4.07 -20.50
C PHE A 100 -11.39 2.63 -20.67
N ASN A 101 -11.85 1.69 -19.88
CA ASN A 101 -11.34 0.32 -19.88
C ASN A 101 -12.08 -0.64 -20.82
N LEU A 102 -13.34 -0.34 -21.18
CA LEU A 102 -14.20 -1.28 -21.92
C LEU A 102 -14.00 -1.27 -23.44
N THR A 103 -13.44 -0.21 -24.01
CA THR A 103 -13.44 0.01 -25.46
C THR A 103 -12.11 -0.25 -26.15
N LYS A 104 -11.04 -0.56 -25.42
CA LYS A 104 -9.69 -0.68 -25.95
C LYS A 104 -9.21 -2.12 -26.04
N ILE A 105 -8.44 -2.39 -27.10
CA ILE A 105 -7.71 -3.64 -27.27
C ILE A 105 -6.64 -3.70 -26.17
N LYS A 106 -6.80 -4.61 -25.23
CA LYS A 106 -5.79 -4.87 -24.20
C LYS A 106 -4.62 -5.65 -24.79
N LYS A 107 -3.44 -5.43 -24.21
CA LYS A 107 -2.25 -6.21 -24.53
C LYS A 107 -2.34 -7.56 -23.84
N GLN A 108 -1.89 -8.61 -24.53
CA GLN A 108 -1.88 -9.96 -23.95
C GLN A 108 -1.00 -10.00 -22.72
N THR A 109 -1.50 -10.57 -21.63
CA THR A 109 -0.73 -10.89 -20.44
C THR A 109 0.03 -12.20 -20.62
N ARG A 110 0.96 -12.48 -19.72
CA ARG A 110 1.68 -13.75 -19.65
C ARG A 110 1.05 -14.64 -18.60
N GLU A 111 1.30 -15.93 -18.68
CA GLU A 111 0.98 -16.85 -17.58
C GLU A 111 1.84 -16.50 -16.33
N PRO A 112 1.34 -16.81 -15.13
CA PRO A 112 2.16 -16.69 -13.92
C PRO A 112 3.47 -17.49 -14.05
N ILE A 113 4.56 -16.91 -13.59
CA ILE A 113 5.89 -17.56 -13.58
C ILE A 113 5.89 -18.71 -12.57
N LEU A 114 5.24 -18.48 -11.43
CA LEU A 114 5.17 -19.43 -10.32
C LEU A 114 3.83 -19.27 -9.61
N THR A 115 3.27 -20.38 -9.14
CA THR A 115 2.14 -20.36 -8.18
C THR A 115 2.37 -21.43 -7.12
N PHE A 116 2.10 -21.08 -5.86
CA PHE A 116 2.16 -22.06 -4.77
C PHE A 116 1.20 -21.70 -3.63
N GLN A 117 0.68 -22.73 -2.97
CA GLN A 117 -0.19 -22.57 -1.81
C GLN A 117 0.62 -22.43 -0.55
N THR A 118 0.30 -21.45 0.30
CA THR A 118 1.01 -21.27 1.59
C THR A 118 0.67 -22.38 2.57
N THR A 119 -0.62 -22.57 2.84
CA THR A 119 -1.16 -23.67 3.66
C THR A 119 -2.69 -23.65 3.61
N ASN A 120 -3.35 -24.68 4.14
CA ASN A 120 -4.77 -24.63 4.48
C ASN A 120 -4.94 -23.83 5.77
N VAL A 121 -5.96 -22.97 5.79
CA VAL A 121 -6.24 -22.07 6.91
C VAL A 121 -7.62 -22.39 7.48
N THR A 122 -7.71 -22.41 8.80
CA THR A 122 -8.98 -22.62 9.51
C THR A 122 -9.57 -21.34 10.10
N SER A 123 -8.76 -20.28 10.23
CA SER A 123 -9.24 -18.95 10.64
C SER A 123 -10.20 -18.35 9.60
N THR A 124 -11.11 -17.52 10.06
CA THR A 124 -12.08 -16.82 9.21
C THR A 124 -12.14 -15.35 9.65
N PRO A 125 -11.62 -14.43 8.83
CA PRO A 125 -10.89 -14.63 7.57
C PRO A 125 -9.45 -15.14 7.75
N SER A 126 -8.73 -15.41 6.65
CA SER A 126 -7.32 -15.84 6.72
C SER A 126 -6.35 -14.68 6.85
N ASP A 127 -6.70 -13.52 6.34
CA ASP A 127 -5.91 -12.27 6.39
C ASP A 127 -4.45 -12.47 5.96
N PRO A 128 -4.22 -12.92 4.70
CA PRO A 128 -2.87 -13.20 4.25
C PRO A 128 -2.10 -11.93 3.96
N THR A 129 -0.86 -11.92 4.39
CA THR A 129 0.17 -11.01 3.87
C THR A 129 1.42 -11.80 3.49
N GLY A 130 2.22 -11.25 2.60
CA GLY A 130 3.41 -11.95 2.15
C GLY A 130 4.37 -11.01 1.45
N GLU A 131 5.65 -11.19 1.74
CA GLU A 131 6.70 -10.31 1.27
C GLU A 131 7.88 -11.11 0.77
N VAL A 132 8.39 -10.76 -0.40
CA VAL A 132 9.59 -11.37 -0.97
C VAL A 132 10.81 -10.55 -0.57
N GLY A 133 11.80 -11.23 0.02
CA GLY A 133 13.13 -10.68 0.25
C GLY A 133 14.15 -11.32 -0.69
N ARG A 134 15.44 -11.06 -0.47
CA ARG A 134 16.50 -11.56 -1.35
C ARG A 134 16.67 -13.09 -1.31
N ASP A 135 16.40 -13.72 -0.17
CA ASP A 135 16.65 -15.15 0.03
C ASP A 135 15.37 -15.99 0.20
N TYR A 136 14.31 -15.39 0.72
CA TYR A 136 13.06 -16.08 1.05
C TYR A 136 11.84 -15.25 0.72
N TYR A 137 10.71 -15.94 0.55
CA TYR A 137 9.38 -15.35 0.65
C TYR A 137 8.80 -15.64 2.04
N LEU A 138 8.43 -14.59 2.77
CA LEU A 138 7.76 -14.70 4.06
C LEU A 138 6.25 -14.58 3.85
N ALA A 139 5.50 -15.64 4.10
CA ALA A 139 4.04 -15.61 4.13
C ALA A 139 3.54 -15.64 5.57
N SER A 140 2.51 -14.84 5.85
CA SER A 140 1.81 -14.85 7.12
C SER A 140 0.29 -14.86 6.91
N TRP A 141 -0.42 -15.38 7.89
CA TRP A 141 -1.88 -15.43 7.92
C TRP A 141 -2.33 -15.55 9.39
N ASN A 142 -3.58 -15.35 9.65
CA ASN A 142 -4.15 -15.53 10.99
C ASN A 142 -3.95 -16.96 11.48
N SER A 143 -3.10 -17.26 12.36
CA SER A 143 -2.17 -16.65 13.31
C SER A 143 -0.83 -17.35 13.19
N SER A 144 -0.33 -17.42 12.00
CA SER A 144 0.82 -18.24 11.67
C SER A 144 1.66 -17.59 10.57
N PHE A 145 2.88 -18.08 10.41
CA PHE A 145 3.78 -17.65 9.35
C PHE A 145 4.66 -18.80 8.85
N ARG A 146 5.24 -18.63 7.67
CA ARG A 146 6.14 -19.61 7.06
C ARG A 146 7.09 -18.95 6.09
N PHE A 147 8.33 -19.41 6.05
CA PHE A 147 9.29 -19.08 5.00
C PHE A 147 9.22 -20.10 3.88
N PHE A 148 9.32 -19.58 2.66
CA PHE A 148 9.44 -20.33 1.41
C PHE A 148 10.73 -19.93 0.70
N ASN A 149 11.36 -20.89 0.01
CA ASN A 149 12.39 -20.57 -0.98
C ASN A 149 11.76 -19.82 -2.16
N LEU A 150 12.56 -19.12 -2.96
CA LEU A 150 12.05 -18.36 -4.10
C LEU A 150 11.49 -19.24 -5.24
N ASP A 151 11.66 -20.55 -5.16
CA ASP A 151 11.00 -21.53 -6.05
C ASP A 151 9.61 -21.99 -5.55
N GLY A 152 9.12 -21.42 -4.46
CA GLY A 152 7.84 -21.75 -3.83
C GLY A 152 7.87 -22.99 -2.93
N SER A 153 9.01 -23.68 -2.81
CA SER A 153 9.15 -24.80 -1.88
C SER A 153 9.26 -24.31 -0.44
N PRO A 154 8.70 -25.03 0.56
CA PRO A 154 8.81 -24.63 1.95
C PRO A 154 10.26 -24.62 2.46
N ALA A 155 10.74 -23.50 2.97
CA ALA A 155 12.04 -23.39 3.65
C ALA A 155 11.93 -23.80 5.13
N THR A 156 10.75 -23.61 5.75
CA THR A 156 10.50 -23.99 7.16
C THR A 156 9.17 -24.72 7.30
N PRO A 157 8.94 -25.44 8.42
CA PRO A 157 7.57 -25.73 8.85
C PRO A 157 6.79 -24.43 9.09
N ALA A 158 5.45 -24.50 9.01
CA ALA A 158 4.62 -23.38 9.45
C ALA A 158 4.69 -23.21 10.97
N ALA A 159 4.95 -22.00 11.42
CA ALA A 159 5.08 -21.64 12.83
C ALA A 159 3.86 -20.82 13.31
N SER A 160 3.44 -21.00 14.56
CA SER A 160 2.49 -20.11 15.19
C SER A 160 3.13 -18.73 15.45
N LEU A 161 2.41 -17.64 15.25
CA LEU A 161 2.85 -16.28 15.63
C LEU A 161 3.15 -16.19 17.14
N SER A 162 2.53 -17.06 17.95
CA SER A 162 2.84 -17.12 19.38
C SER A 162 4.27 -17.58 19.68
N SER A 163 4.96 -18.22 18.72
CA SER A 163 6.39 -18.55 18.85
C SER A 163 7.29 -17.30 18.87
N LEU A 164 6.84 -16.19 18.28
CA LEU A 164 7.51 -14.89 18.33
C LEU A 164 6.95 -14.02 19.45
N PHE A 165 5.65 -13.84 19.49
CA PHE A 165 5.01 -12.81 20.31
C PHE A 165 4.47 -13.32 21.64
N GLY A 166 4.38 -14.65 21.80
CA GLY A 166 3.79 -15.28 22.98
C GLY A 166 2.25 -15.34 22.89
N PRO A 167 1.57 -15.71 24.00
CA PRO A 167 0.15 -16.04 23.98
C PRO A 167 -0.79 -14.84 23.82
N ASN A 168 -0.28 -13.61 23.85
CA ASN A 168 -1.09 -12.39 23.76
C ASN A 168 -1.23 -11.87 22.31
N GLU A 169 -0.72 -12.60 21.33
CA GLU A 169 -0.93 -12.24 19.94
C GLU A 169 -2.40 -12.49 19.55
N SER A 170 -2.96 -11.66 18.67
CA SER A 170 -4.40 -11.62 18.34
C SER A 170 -4.70 -11.64 16.85
N GLY A 171 -3.71 -11.91 16.00
CA GLY A 171 -3.88 -12.02 14.56
C GLY A 171 -3.57 -10.73 13.79
N ASP A 172 -4.15 -10.61 12.61
CA ASP A 172 -3.89 -9.57 11.60
C ASP A 172 -2.39 -9.31 11.38
N PRO A 173 -1.62 -10.35 11.01
CA PRO A 173 -0.20 -10.19 10.80
C PRO A 173 0.08 -9.40 9.52
N ILE A 174 1.02 -8.47 9.60
CA ILE A 174 1.59 -7.80 8.43
C ILE A 174 3.06 -8.16 8.36
N VAL A 175 3.52 -8.56 7.17
CA VAL A 175 4.93 -8.81 6.87
C VAL A 175 5.44 -7.79 5.88
N LEU A 176 6.70 -7.38 6.04
CA LEU A 176 7.40 -6.44 5.20
C LEU A 176 8.85 -6.90 5.01
N TYR A 177 9.50 -6.37 3.97
CA TYR A 177 10.93 -6.52 3.78
C TYR A 177 11.59 -5.14 3.69
N ASP A 178 12.46 -4.85 4.65
CA ASP A 178 13.26 -3.63 4.69
C ASP A 178 14.49 -3.83 3.79
N GLY A 179 14.38 -3.37 2.53
CA GLY A 179 15.37 -3.60 1.50
C GLY A 179 16.72 -2.96 1.81
N GLU A 180 16.72 -1.72 2.35
CA GLU A 180 17.95 -1.03 2.73
C GLU A 180 18.70 -1.76 3.85
N ALA A 181 17.97 -2.24 4.84
CA ALA A 181 18.55 -2.96 5.97
C ALA A 181 18.79 -4.45 5.68
N ASP A 182 18.19 -5.01 4.63
CA ASP A 182 18.15 -6.44 4.31
C ASP A 182 17.58 -7.26 5.47
N ARG A 183 16.34 -6.90 5.89
CA ARG A 183 15.65 -7.49 7.05
C ARG A 183 14.19 -7.81 6.78
N TYR A 184 13.74 -8.92 7.31
CA TYR A 184 12.33 -9.28 7.35
C TYR A 184 11.67 -8.70 8.59
N VAL A 185 10.44 -8.24 8.40
CA VAL A 185 9.60 -7.68 9.45
C VAL A 185 8.32 -8.50 9.54
N ILE A 186 7.86 -8.75 10.76
CA ILE A 186 6.56 -9.35 11.01
C ILE A 186 5.92 -8.69 12.21
N SER A 187 4.63 -8.40 12.10
CA SER A 187 3.83 -7.81 13.17
C SER A 187 2.61 -8.65 13.50
N SER A 188 2.00 -8.39 14.63
CA SER A 188 0.70 -8.94 15.00
C SER A 188 0.03 -8.01 16.01
N MET A 189 -1.28 -7.98 16.04
CA MET A 189 -2.01 -7.29 17.11
C MET A 189 -1.83 -8.03 18.44
N GLY A 190 -1.82 -7.26 19.54
CA GLY A 190 -2.12 -7.77 20.87
C GLY A 190 -3.54 -7.39 21.29
N SER A 191 -4.04 -7.87 22.42
CA SER A 191 -5.39 -7.57 22.91
C SER A 191 -5.66 -6.06 23.11
N SER A 192 -4.64 -5.28 23.38
CA SER A 192 -4.61 -3.80 23.45
C SER A 192 -3.19 -3.30 23.32
N SER A 193 -2.42 -3.87 22.39
CA SER A 193 -1.01 -3.55 22.16
C SER A 193 -0.63 -3.91 20.73
N LEU A 194 0.56 -3.50 20.31
CA LEU A 194 1.17 -3.91 19.05
C LEU A 194 2.39 -4.80 19.34
N ASN A 195 2.51 -5.86 18.56
CA ASN A 195 3.69 -6.74 18.54
C ASN A 195 4.44 -6.52 17.24
N PHE A 196 5.75 -6.41 17.30
CA PHE A 196 6.60 -6.11 16.15
C PHE A 196 7.92 -6.88 16.26
N ALA A 197 8.37 -7.48 15.18
CA ALA A 197 9.62 -8.22 15.12
C ALA A 197 10.38 -7.89 13.85
N VAL A 198 11.70 -7.72 13.99
CA VAL A 198 12.65 -7.56 12.87
C VAL A 198 13.66 -8.70 12.96
N SER A 199 14.01 -9.30 11.83
CA SER A 199 15.03 -10.33 11.79
C SER A 199 16.41 -9.77 12.18
N VAL A 200 17.22 -10.57 12.86
CA VAL A 200 18.57 -10.18 13.29
C VAL A 200 19.50 -9.99 12.09
N SER A 201 19.29 -10.79 11.05
CA SER A 201 20.03 -10.74 9.80
C SER A 201 19.07 -10.95 8.61
N ASN A 202 19.61 -11.07 7.42
CA ASN A 202 18.87 -11.48 6.21
C ASN A 202 18.51 -12.98 6.19
N ASP A 203 18.99 -13.77 7.16
CA ASP A 203 18.63 -15.18 7.31
C ASP A 203 17.80 -15.44 8.58
N PRO A 204 16.53 -15.03 8.65
CA PRO A 204 15.66 -15.21 9.81
C PRO A 204 15.35 -16.68 10.10
N VAL A 205 15.62 -17.56 9.15
CA VAL A 205 15.44 -19.01 9.34
C VAL A 205 16.48 -19.58 10.31
N ASN A 206 17.70 -19.00 10.32
CA ASN A 206 18.82 -19.45 11.13
C ASN A 206 19.23 -18.50 12.26
N ASP A 207 18.97 -17.18 12.16
CA ASP A 207 19.57 -16.19 13.08
C ASP A 207 18.61 -15.59 14.12
N GLY A 208 17.31 -15.70 13.97
CA GLY A 208 16.34 -15.23 14.97
C GLY A 208 15.86 -13.79 14.81
N TRP A 209 15.27 -13.24 15.90
CA TRP A 209 14.45 -12.04 15.85
C TRP A 209 14.68 -11.09 17.02
N HIS A 210 14.72 -9.80 16.73
CA HIS A 210 14.50 -8.72 17.68
C HIS A 210 13.00 -8.47 17.79
N VAL A 211 12.42 -8.76 18.95
CA VAL A 211 10.97 -8.66 19.17
C VAL A 211 10.66 -7.53 20.14
N TYR A 212 9.73 -6.68 19.76
CA TYR A 212 9.29 -5.52 20.52
C TYR A 212 7.79 -5.57 20.77
N ASN A 213 7.38 -5.08 21.91
CA ASN A 213 5.98 -4.97 22.30
C ASN A 213 5.71 -3.59 22.90
N ALA A 214 4.62 -2.96 22.46
CA ALA A 214 4.08 -1.80 23.14
C ALA A 214 3.14 -2.30 24.24
N ALA A 215 3.57 -2.24 25.51
CA ALA A 215 2.81 -2.80 26.62
C ALA A 215 1.39 -2.23 26.71
N SER A 216 0.41 -3.08 26.92
CA SER A 216 -1.01 -2.73 26.86
C SER A 216 -1.45 -1.64 27.84
N ASN A 217 -0.76 -1.50 28.98
CA ASN A 217 -1.03 -0.45 29.97
C ASN A 217 -0.41 0.92 29.62
N GLN A 218 0.44 0.96 28.60
CA GLN A 218 1.10 2.17 28.10
C GLN A 218 0.66 2.53 26.68
N PHE A 219 0.07 1.57 25.96
CA PHE A 219 -0.32 1.78 24.58
C PHE A 219 -1.47 2.79 24.46
N PRO A 220 -1.33 3.86 23.69
CA PRO A 220 -2.16 5.05 23.81
C PRO A 220 -3.48 4.99 23.04
N THR A 221 -4.12 3.86 22.96
CA THR A 221 -5.45 3.69 22.33
C THR A 221 -6.63 3.90 23.29
N GLY A 222 -6.36 4.28 24.54
CA GLY A 222 -7.42 4.35 25.57
C GLY A 222 -8.05 2.99 25.89
N GLY A 223 -7.32 1.89 25.69
CA GLY A 223 -7.78 0.51 25.88
C GLY A 223 -8.62 -0.04 24.73
N GLN A 224 -8.69 0.66 23.60
CA GLN A 224 -9.29 0.13 22.39
C GLN A 224 -8.38 -0.93 21.76
N PHE A 225 -9.00 -1.92 21.13
CA PHE A 225 -8.29 -2.94 20.36
C PHE A 225 -7.74 -2.28 19.08
N PRO A 226 -6.43 -2.43 18.76
CA PRO A 226 -5.81 -1.83 17.60
C PRO A 226 -6.10 -2.64 16.33
N ASP A 227 -7.36 -2.66 15.93
CA ASP A 227 -7.90 -3.46 14.85
C ASP A 227 -7.48 -2.94 13.47
N TYR A 228 -7.36 -3.85 12.51
CA TYR A 228 -7.04 -3.55 11.13
C TYR A 228 -5.74 -2.75 10.96
N PRO A 229 -4.62 -3.20 11.52
CA PRO A 229 -3.35 -2.49 11.43
C PRO A 229 -2.85 -2.44 9.98
N LYS A 230 -2.18 -1.33 9.65
CA LYS A 230 -1.42 -1.17 8.41
C LYS A 230 0.00 -0.77 8.79
N TYR A 231 0.98 -1.52 8.31
CA TYR A 231 2.38 -1.22 8.57
C TYR A 231 3.08 -0.79 7.30
N SER A 232 4.08 0.07 7.44
CA SER A 232 4.88 0.60 6.34
C SER A 232 6.29 0.92 6.82
N ILE A 233 7.26 0.83 5.92
CA ILE A 233 8.64 1.22 6.13
C ILE A 233 8.83 2.64 5.59
N TRP A 234 9.45 3.48 6.40
CA TRP A 234 9.96 4.76 5.96
C TRP A 234 11.39 4.94 6.45
N SER A 235 12.15 5.86 5.88
CA SER A 235 13.58 6.04 6.17
C SER A 235 13.90 6.22 7.66
N ASP A 236 12.99 6.86 8.41
CA ASP A 236 13.17 7.21 9.82
C ASP A 236 12.35 6.37 10.82
N GLY A 237 11.54 5.44 10.35
CA GLY A 237 10.68 4.67 11.26
C GLY A 237 9.91 3.53 10.60
N TYR A 238 9.43 2.60 11.41
CA TYR A 238 8.38 1.66 11.04
C TYR A 238 7.05 2.25 11.49
N TYR A 239 6.18 2.50 10.55
CA TYR A 239 4.90 3.17 10.78
C TYR A 239 3.77 2.17 10.88
N CYS A 240 2.83 2.42 11.78
CA CYS A 240 1.62 1.62 11.94
C CYS A 240 0.41 2.52 12.07
N THR A 241 -0.66 2.23 11.36
CA THR A 241 -1.97 2.83 11.59
C THR A 241 -2.97 1.79 12.03
N THR A 242 -4.02 2.22 12.72
CA THR A 242 -5.12 1.36 13.16
C THR A 242 -6.45 2.09 13.04
N ASN A 243 -7.57 1.37 13.13
CA ASN A 243 -8.90 1.95 13.10
C ASN A 243 -9.40 2.46 14.47
N THR A 244 -8.48 2.68 15.41
CA THR A 244 -8.83 3.22 16.74
C THR A 244 -9.26 4.69 16.66
N GLY A 245 -10.13 5.10 17.56
CA GLY A 245 -10.40 6.53 17.80
C GLY A 245 -9.33 7.12 18.73
N GLY A 246 -8.97 8.38 18.55
CA GLY A 246 -7.84 9.02 19.22
C GLY A 246 -6.54 8.72 18.48
N ASP A 247 -5.44 8.43 19.20
CA ASP A 247 -4.20 8.08 18.56
C ASP A 247 -4.39 6.83 17.68
N ASN A 248 -4.14 6.99 16.40
CA ASN A 248 -4.34 5.98 15.37
C ASN A 248 -3.16 5.84 14.40
N LEU A 249 -2.11 6.64 14.61
CA LEU A 249 -0.82 6.55 13.92
C LEU A 249 0.28 6.36 14.97
N PHE A 250 1.11 5.35 14.75
CA PHE A 250 2.21 4.93 15.62
C PHE A 250 3.47 4.82 14.79
N VAL A 251 4.59 5.30 15.33
CA VAL A 251 5.91 5.23 14.68
C VAL A 251 6.89 4.58 15.64
N LEU A 252 7.56 3.52 15.19
CA LEU A 252 8.54 2.76 15.94
C LEU A 252 9.95 3.15 15.49
N GLU A 253 10.89 3.29 16.42
CA GLU A 253 12.26 3.79 16.20
C GLU A 253 13.12 2.76 15.44
N ARG A 254 13.10 2.83 14.08
CA ARG A 254 13.69 1.84 13.16
C ARG A 254 15.18 1.57 13.47
N GLU A 255 16.02 2.59 13.61
CA GLU A 255 17.46 2.43 13.82
C GLU A 255 17.79 1.58 15.06
N LYS A 256 17.10 1.83 16.18
CA LYS A 256 17.29 1.04 17.39
C LYS A 256 16.71 -0.36 17.30
N ILE A 257 15.57 -0.49 16.62
CA ILE A 257 14.90 -1.79 16.44
C ILE A 257 15.78 -2.73 15.62
N LEU A 258 16.40 -2.24 14.55
CA LEU A 258 17.29 -3.02 13.68
C LEU A 258 18.48 -3.66 14.42
N ILE A 259 18.95 -3.04 15.49
CA ILE A 259 20.11 -3.52 16.27
C ILE A 259 19.73 -4.18 17.59
N GLY A 260 18.43 -4.35 17.87
CA GLY A 260 17.97 -4.97 19.12
C GLY A 260 18.19 -4.11 20.37
N ASP A 261 18.20 -2.77 20.24
CA ASP A 261 18.37 -1.88 21.36
C ASP A 261 17.10 -1.84 22.23
N SER A 262 17.25 -2.22 23.50
CA SER A 262 16.14 -2.23 24.48
C SER A 262 15.64 -0.83 24.88
N SER A 263 16.30 0.23 24.43
CA SER A 263 15.85 1.62 24.63
C SER A 263 15.00 2.16 23.49
N ALA A 264 14.63 1.32 22.50
CA ALA A 264 13.77 1.71 21.41
C ALA A 264 12.41 2.24 21.90
N THR A 265 11.92 3.28 21.23
CA THR A 265 10.68 3.97 21.59
C THR A 265 9.64 3.90 20.47
N LEU A 266 8.40 4.21 20.84
CA LEU A 266 7.29 4.42 19.93
C LEU A 266 6.72 5.83 20.17
N GLN A 267 6.43 6.55 19.11
CA GLN A 267 5.70 7.82 19.15
C GLN A 267 4.31 7.63 18.55
N SER A 268 3.30 8.34 19.08
CA SER A 268 1.93 8.24 18.56
C SER A 268 1.31 9.61 18.27
N PHE A 269 0.38 9.62 17.32
CA PHE A 269 -0.30 10.80 16.84
C PHE A 269 -1.79 10.50 16.64
N ASP A 270 -2.62 11.52 16.89
CA ASP A 270 -3.99 11.60 16.39
C ASP A 270 -3.95 12.22 14.98
N THR A 271 -4.64 11.62 14.02
CA THR A 271 -4.66 12.11 12.63
C THR A 271 -5.70 13.23 12.48
N PRO A 272 -5.26 14.50 12.31
CA PRO A 272 -6.17 15.64 12.34
C PRO A 272 -7.11 15.67 11.13
N SER A 273 -8.39 15.99 11.39
CA SER A 273 -9.40 16.21 10.34
C SER A 273 -9.66 15.01 9.41
N MET A 274 -9.28 13.80 9.79
CA MET A 274 -9.66 12.59 9.08
C MET A 274 -11.12 12.26 9.39
N VAL A 275 -11.96 12.13 8.35
CA VAL A 275 -13.30 11.56 8.53
C VAL A 275 -13.19 10.06 8.41
N GLN A 276 -13.43 9.38 9.51
CA GLN A 276 -13.37 7.93 9.61
C GLN A 276 -14.58 7.44 10.39
N SER A 277 -15.13 6.31 9.99
CA SER A 277 -16.16 5.62 10.77
C SER A 277 -15.97 4.11 10.62
N GLY A 278 -15.94 3.42 11.74
CA GLY A 278 -15.87 1.97 11.75
C GLY A 278 -14.48 1.41 11.46
N PHE A 279 -14.35 0.67 10.39
CA PHE A 279 -13.25 -0.26 10.14
C PHE A 279 -12.04 0.32 9.38
N ALA A 280 -12.11 1.53 8.92
CA ALA A 280 -11.12 2.12 8.04
C ALA A 280 -9.81 2.49 8.77
N SER A 281 -8.67 2.19 8.15
CA SER A 281 -7.35 2.66 8.55
C SER A 281 -6.67 3.39 7.38
N ALA A 282 -6.09 4.56 7.65
CA ALA A 282 -5.23 5.24 6.69
C ALA A 282 -3.92 4.47 6.49
N GLN A 283 -3.10 4.83 5.49
CA GLN A 283 -1.81 4.18 5.26
C GLN A 283 -0.69 5.19 5.10
N ILE A 284 0.45 4.93 5.72
CA ILE A 284 1.72 5.55 5.32
C ILE A 284 2.15 4.89 4.00
N LEU A 285 2.74 5.68 3.12
CA LEU A 285 3.39 5.15 1.93
C LEU A 285 4.56 4.24 2.35
N ASP A 286 4.60 3.05 1.78
CA ASP A 286 5.60 2.03 2.08
C ASP A 286 6.69 2.00 1.02
N ILE A 287 7.95 2.07 1.44
CA ILE A 287 9.10 2.03 0.53
C ILE A 287 9.32 0.60 0.07
N VAL A 288 9.31 0.37 -1.25
CA VAL A 288 9.36 -0.98 -1.84
C VAL A 288 10.75 -1.41 -2.34
N ASP A 289 11.75 -0.52 -2.24
CA ASP A 289 13.12 -0.76 -2.72
C ASP A 289 14.18 -0.23 -1.75
N ASP A 290 15.45 -0.32 -2.15
CA ASP A 290 16.60 0.16 -1.36
C ASP A 290 16.79 1.68 -1.49
N ASN A 291 16.09 2.36 -2.41
CA ASN A 291 16.29 3.77 -2.70
C ASN A 291 15.39 4.65 -1.81
N HIS A 292 15.77 4.75 -0.56
CA HIS A 292 15.00 5.49 0.44
C HIS A 292 15.01 7.01 0.17
N PRO A 293 13.90 7.72 0.45
CA PRO A 293 13.89 9.17 0.53
C PRO A 293 14.67 9.65 1.74
N GLU A 294 14.96 10.96 1.81
CA GLU A 294 15.51 11.56 3.02
C GLU A 294 14.58 11.29 4.23
N ALA A 295 15.19 11.17 5.42
CA ALA A 295 14.44 10.98 6.67
C ALA A 295 13.46 12.15 6.91
N GLY A 296 12.29 11.82 7.45
CA GLY A 296 11.17 12.75 7.60
C GLY A 296 10.24 12.75 6.40
N ASN A 297 9.24 13.60 6.43
CA ASN A 297 8.22 13.78 5.41
C ASN A 297 7.47 12.48 5.03
N ALA A 298 7.37 11.52 5.95
CA ALA A 298 6.54 10.33 5.74
C ALA A 298 5.11 10.76 5.41
N THR A 299 4.55 10.19 4.35
CA THR A 299 3.24 10.62 3.85
C THR A 299 2.17 9.61 4.23
N LEU A 300 1.19 10.06 5.02
CA LEU A 300 -0.04 9.31 5.32
C LEU A 300 -1.08 9.64 4.26
N VAL A 301 -1.79 8.63 3.75
CA VAL A 301 -2.82 8.77 2.71
C VAL A 301 -4.14 8.14 3.14
N TYR A 302 -5.26 8.80 2.80
CA TYR A 302 -6.60 8.25 3.00
C TYR A 302 -7.63 8.83 2.03
N LEU A 303 -8.63 8.01 1.66
CA LEU A 303 -9.75 8.45 0.82
C LEU A 303 -10.79 9.20 1.65
N GLN A 304 -11.52 10.11 1.02
CA GLN A 304 -12.68 10.81 1.59
C GLN A 304 -13.78 10.87 0.53
N ASP A 305 -14.90 10.25 0.80
CA ASP A 305 -16.06 10.14 -0.08
C ASP A 305 -17.11 11.16 0.31
N ASP A 306 -17.67 11.90 -0.62
CA ASP A 306 -18.65 12.96 -0.34
C ASP A 306 -20.02 12.45 0.12
N SER A 307 -20.26 11.14 0.05
CA SER A 307 -21.42 10.54 0.72
C SER A 307 -21.26 10.49 2.25
N TRP A 308 -20.06 10.72 2.78
CA TRP A 308 -19.77 10.67 4.20
C TRP A 308 -20.12 12.00 4.89
N GLY A 309 -20.70 11.93 6.09
CA GLY A 309 -21.02 13.13 6.87
C GLY A 309 -19.75 13.95 7.20
N GLY A 310 -19.70 15.19 6.71
CA GLY A 310 -18.56 16.09 6.92
C GLY A 310 -17.56 16.14 5.75
N VAL A 311 -17.77 15.36 4.70
CA VAL A 311 -17.00 15.40 3.46
C VAL A 311 -17.86 16.08 2.39
N SER A 312 -17.31 17.09 1.70
CA SER A 312 -18.05 17.93 0.75
C SER A 312 -17.81 17.61 -0.72
N TYR A 313 -16.75 16.85 -1.02
CA TYR A 313 -16.40 16.37 -2.36
C TYR A 313 -15.44 15.18 -2.23
N ASP A 314 -15.38 14.36 -3.26
CA ASP A 314 -14.48 13.21 -3.30
C ASP A 314 -13.02 13.66 -3.42
N HIS A 315 -12.15 13.20 -2.52
CA HIS A 315 -10.74 13.57 -2.53
C HIS A 315 -9.86 12.55 -1.79
N ILE A 316 -8.58 12.65 -2.05
CA ILE A 316 -7.54 11.98 -1.26
C ILE A 316 -6.95 12.99 -0.29
N LYS A 317 -6.90 12.65 0.98
CA LYS A 317 -6.18 13.40 2.02
C LYS A 317 -4.77 12.88 2.19
N LEU A 318 -3.84 13.80 2.32
CA LEU A 318 -2.43 13.53 2.59
C LEU A 318 -1.98 14.31 3.82
N TRP A 319 -1.27 13.64 4.72
CA TRP A 319 -0.60 14.27 5.86
C TRP A 319 0.89 14.00 5.78
N THR A 320 1.68 14.94 6.24
CA THR A 320 3.13 14.78 6.37
C THR A 320 3.48 14.56 7.84
N VAL A 321 4.22 13.50 8.12
CA VAL A 321 4.67 13.13 9.45
C VAL A 321 6.17 13.31 9.54
N ASN A 322 6.64 13.97 10.60
CA ASN A 322 8.05 14.16 10.87
C ASN A 322 8.32 13.73 12.32
N VAL A 323 9.27 12.83 12.51
CA VAL A 323 9.67 12.33 13.83
C VAL A 323 11.07 12.82 14.19
N ASP A 324 11.24 13.27 15.43
CA ASP A 324 12.53 13.59 16.04
C ASP A 324 12.76 12.65 17.22
N TRP A 325 13.61 11.65 17.01
CA TRP A 325 13.91 10.63 18.02
C TRP A 325 14.73 11.15 19.17
N ASN A 326 15.52 12.23 18.97
CA ASN A 326 16.34 12.85 20.00
C ASN A 326 15.52 13.80 20.87
N ASN A 327 14.52 14.46 20.29
CA ASN A 327 13.60 15.36 21.01
C ASN A 327 12.16 15.17 20.52
N PRO A 328 11.42 14.17 21.03
CA PRO A 328 10.07 13.86 20.58
C PRO A 328 9.08 15.03 20.59
N ALA A 329 9.31 16.05 21.43
CA ALA A 329 8.48 17.27 21.43
C ALA A 329 8.55 18.07 20.12
N ASN A 330 9.54 17.83 19.27
CA ASN A 330 9.63 18.40 17.93
C ASN A 330 8.80 17.65 16.91
N SER A 331 8.53 16.36 17.15
CA SER A 331 7.77 15.50 16.23
C SER A 331 6.37 16.04 15.96
N SER A 332 5.91 15.88 14.72
CA SER A 332 4.65 16.50 14.29
C SER A 332 3.99 15.80 13.12
N ILE A 333 2.68 15.97 13.02
CA ILE A 333 1.86 15.65 11.84
C ILE A 333 1.22 16.93 11.31
N SER A 334 1.18 17.11 9.98
CA SER A 334 0.63 18.32 9.35
C SER A 334 -0.90 18.35 9.40
N ASN A 335 -1.50 19.51 9.09
CA ASN A 335 -2.85 19.55 8.54
C ASN A 335 -2.88 18.75 7.22
N PRO A 336 -4.02 18.14 6.86
CA PRO A 336 -4.12 17.42 5.59
C PRO A 336 -4.09 18.38 4.40
N THR A 337 -3.39 17.96 3.34
CA THR A 337 -3.59 18.45 1.98
C THR A 337 -4.67 17.60 1.32
N GLU A 338 -5.57 18.21 0.56
CA GLU A 338 -6.67 17.55 -0.12
C GLU A 338 -6.43 17.61 -1.64
N LEU A 339 -6.35 16.43 -2.27
CA LEU A 339 -6.26 16.29 -3.72
C LEU A 339 -7.64 15.91 -4.25
N ALA A 340 -8.31 16.82 -4.93
CA ALA A 340 -9.61 16.56 -5.54
C ALA A 340 -9.47 15.46 -6.61
N THR A 341 -10.40 14.52 -6.62
CA THR A 341 -10.42 13.37 -7.53
C THR A 341 -11.63 13.42 -8.46
N THR A 342 -11.63 12.58 -9.49
CA THR A 342 -12.85 12.20 -10.17
C THR A 342 -13.78 11.48 -9.18
N ALA A 343 -15.09 11.73 -9.29
CA ALA A 343 -16.08 11.17 -8.39
C ALA A 343 -16.01 9.64 -8.29
N PHE A 344 -16.24 9.11 -7.10
CA PHE A 344 -16.31 7.67 -6.85
C PHE A 344 -17.37 7.36 -5.78
N ASN A 345 -17.76 6.11 -5.68
CA ASN A 345 -18.60 5.60 -4.60
C ASN A 345 -17.86 4.47 -3.87
N SER A 346 -17.32 4.75 -2.69
CA SER A 346 -16.57 3.78 -1.90
C SER A 346 -17.44 2.93 -0.99
N VAL A 347 -18.77 3.11 -1.03
CA VAL A 347 -19.74 2.46 -0.16
C VAL A 347 -20.81 1.81 -1.03
N PHE A 348 -20.96 0.50 -0.87
CA PHE A 348 -21.98 -0.28 -1.56
C PHE A 348 -23.38 -0.02 -1.00
N ASP A 349 -24.42 -0.29 -1.77
CA ASP A 349 -25.81 0.02 -1.47
C ASP A 349 -26.25 -0.46 -0.10
N GLY A 350 -26.72 0.48 0.72
CA GLY A 350 -27.16 0.22 2.10
C GLY A 350 -26.02 0.05 3.11
N GLY A 351 -24.74 0.16 2.71
CA GLY A 351 -23.59 0.05 3.60
C GLY A 351 -23.43 -1.31 4.27
N ASN A 352 -23.85 -2.38 3.60
CA ASN A 352 -23.77 -3.76 4.11
C ASN A 352 -22.38 -4.38 3.90
N PHE A 353 -22.13 -5.51 4.59
CA PHE A 353 -20.88 -6.28 4.49
C PHE A 353 -20.99 -7.54 3.64
N SER A 354 -22.13 -7.85 3.10
CA SER A 354 -22.38 -9.00 2.24
C SER A 354 -22.78 -8.45 0.88
N ASN A 355 -21.79 -8.01 0.12
CA ASN A 355 -22.00 -7.25 -1.09
C ASN A 355 -21.83 -8.11 -2.34
N LEU A 356 -20.79 -8.96 -2.37
CA LEU A 356 -20.33 -9.61 -3.58
C LEU A 356 -20.89 -11.01 -3.66
N GLN A 357 -21.78 -11.22 -4.63
CA GLN A 357 -22.44 -12.49 -4.85
C GLN A 357 -21.48 -13.55 -5.40
N GLN A 358 -21.63 -14.78 -4.91
CA GLN A 358 -20.92 -15.96 -5.40
C GLN A 358 -21.94 -17.02 -5.85
N PRO A 359 -21.54 -18.11 -6.56
CA PRO A 359 -22.49 -19.11 -7.09
C PRO A 359 -23.36 -19.78 -6.03
N SER A 360 -22.86 -19.89 -4.80
CA SER A 360 -23.59 -20.39 -3.64
C SER A 360 -22.89 -20.01 -2.35
N GLY A 361 -23.55 -20.13 -1.20
CA GLY A 361 -23.01 -19.75 0.08
C GLY A 361 -23.42 -18.34 0.48
N SER A 362 -22.59 -17.66 1.29
CA SER A 362 -22.84 -16.28 1.74
C SER A 362 -22.23 -15.29 0.75
N ASP A 363 -22.92 -14.21 0.47
CA ASP A 363 -22.30 -13.06 -0.22
C ASP A 363 -21.14 -12.55 0.62
N ILE A 364 -20.05 -12.16 -0.02
CA ILE A 364 -18.79 -11.83 0.65
C ILE A 364 -18.56 -10.33 0.75
N ASP A 365 -17.82 -9.94 1.79
CA ASP A 365 -17.46 -8.56 2.09
C ASP A 365 -16.46 -8.02 1.05
N ALA A 366 -16.74 -6.84 0.51
CA ALA A 366 -15.84 -6.14 -0.41
C ALA A 366 -14.70 -5.40 0.29
N VAL A 367 -14.74 -5.26 1.62
CA VAL A 367 -13.84 -4.42 2.43
C VAL A 367 -13.85 -2.97 1.91
N GLN A 368 -15.02 -2.36 1.98
CA GLN A 368 -15.32 -1.03 1.43
C GLN A 368 -14.82 0.12 2.31
N ALA A 369 -14.77 1.33 1.76
CA ALA A 369 -14.45 2.58 2.45
C ALA A 369 -13.05 2.63 3.10
N THR A 370 -12.08 1.91 2.57
CA THR A 370 -10.71 1.88 3.08
C THR A 370 -9.70 1.66 1.96
N ILE A 371 -8.51 2.22 2.10
CA ILE A 371 -7.39 1.92 1.18
C ILE A 371 -6.92 0.49 1.46
N MET A 372 -6.75 -0.29 0.39
CA MET A 372 -6.25 -1.66 0.47
C MET A 372 -4.77 -1.68 0.88
N ASN A 373 -4.32 -2.79 1.42
CA ASN A 373 -2.91 -3.02 1.74
C ASN A 373 -2.14 -3.35 0.44
N GLN A 374 -1.08 -2.59 0.03
CA GLN A 374 -0.52 -1.41 0.65
C GLN A 374 -0.59 -0.20 -0.27
N ALA A 375 -0.31 1.00 0.30
CA ALA A 375 0.05 2.19 -0.46
C ALA A 375 1.57 2.21 -0.61
N GLN A 376 2.08 2.01 -1.83
CA GLN A 376 3.50 1.77 -2.07
C GLN A 376 4.19 2.99 -2.68
N PHE A 377 5.41 3.25 -2.23
CA PHE A 377 6.26 4.36 -2.64
C PHE A 377 7.49 3.83 -3.38
N ARG A 378 7.86 4.51 -4.46
CA ARG A 378 9.12 4.28 -5.16
C ARG A 378 9.77 5.59 -5.56
N LYS A 379 11.09 5.67 -5.34
CA LYS A 379 11.90 6.82 -5.72
C LYS A 379 12.60 6.57 -7.05
N PHE A 380 12.27 7.40 -8.05
CA PHE A 380 12.95 7.40 -9.35
C PHE A 380 13.94 8.56 -9.45
N ALA A 381 14.84 8.50 -10.42
CA ALA A 381 15.85 9.54 -10.64
C ALA A 381 15.28 10.95 -10.90
N THR A 382 14.03 11.04 -11.39
CA THR A 382 13.39 12.30 -11.77
C THR A 382 12.18 12.68 -10.93
N HIS A 383 11.64 11.77 -10.16
CA HIS A 383 10.43 11.98 -9.36
C HIS A 383 10.24 10.83 -8.36
N ASN A 384 9.43 11.05 -7.36
CA ASN A 384 8.90 9.99 -6.52
C ASN A 384 7.48 9.65 -6.98
N SER A 385 7.13 8.37 -6.96
CA SER A 385 5.79 7.85 -7.23
C SER A 385 5.21 7.12 -6.04
N ALA A 386 3.89 7.20 -5.88
CA ALA A 386 3.15 6.38 -4.93
C ALA A 386 1.91 5.79 -5.61
N VAL A 387 1.66 4.49 -5.39
CA VAL A 387 0.51 3.78 -5.94
C VAL A 387 -0.32 3.14 -4.84
N PHE A 388 -1.64 3.26 -4.94
CA PHE A 388 -2.59 2.64 -4.01
C PHE A 388 -3.96 2.49 -4.65
N ASN A 389 -4.80 1.68 -4.03
CA ASN A 389 -6.14 1.41 -4.52
C ASN A 389 -7.16 1.20 -3.39
N PHE A 390 -8.43 1.23 -3.76
CA PHE A 390 -9.55 0.83 -2.92
C PHE A 390 -10.72 0.35 -3.79
N VAL A 391 -11.62 -0.42 -3.20
CA VAL A 391 -12.81 -0.91 -3.89
C VAL A 391 -13.85 0.20 -4.00
N VAL A 392 -14.55 0.23 -5.15
CA VAL A 392 -15.66 1.15 -5.41
C VAL A 392 -16.84 0.38 -5.99
N ASP A 393 -18.05 0.87 -5.75
CA ASP A 393 -19.22 0.49 -6.49
C ASP A 393 -19.25 1.27 -7.81
N THR A 394 -19.19 0.55 -8.91
CA THR A 394 -19.13 1.13 -10.26
C THR A 394 -20.49 1.24 -10.94
N ASP A 395 -21.54 0.66 -10.34
CA ASP A 395 -22.90 0.59 -10.87
C ASP A 395 -23.77 1.69 -10.24
N GLY A 396 -24.25 2.61 -11.04
CA GLY A 396 -25.16 3.68 -10.61
C GLY A 396 -26.60 3.23 -10.34
N THR A 397 -26.91 1.94 -10.42
CA THR A 397 -28.21 1.38 -10.09
C THR A 397 -28.25 0.83 -8.66
N ALA A 398 -29.32 0.14 -8.26
CA ALA A 398 -29.37 -0.59 -7.00
C ALA A 398 -28.71 -1.99 -7.08
N GLY A 399 -28.03 -2.29 -8.18
CA GLY A 399 -27.13 -3.42 -8.32
C GLY A 399 -25.77 -3.08 -7.73
N GLU A 400 -24.91 -4.09 -7.58
CA GLU A 400 -23.56 -3.88 -7.08
C GLU A 400 -22.56 -4.48 -8.05
N LEU A 401 -21.61 -3.65 -8.51
CA LEU A 401 -20.51 -4.11 -9.34
C LEU A 401 -19.20 -3.51 -8.79
N ALA A 402 -18.49 -4.32 -7.99
CA ALA A 402 -17.21 -3.91 -7.45
C ALA A 402 -16.16 -3.72 -8.54
N GLY A 403 -15.51 -2.56 -8.53
CA GLY A 403 -14.31 -2.25 -9.29
C GLY A 403 -13.21 -1.73 -8.39
N ILE A 404 -12.01 -1.61 -8.91
CA ILE A 404 -10.84 -1.14 -8.19
C ILE A 404 -10.47 0.26 -8.69
N ARG A 405 -10.72 1.27 -7.88
CA ARG A 405 -10.24 2.63 -8.09
C ARG A 405 -8.78 2.68 -7.63
N TRP A 406 -7.91 3.19 -8.49
CA TRP A 406 -6.48 3.26 -8.22
C TRP A 406 -5.89 4.61 -8.60
N TYR A 407 -4.77 4.96 -7.97
CA TYR A 407 -4.06 6.22 -8.14
C TYR A 407 -2.57 5.99 -8.29
N GLU A 408 -1.93 6.84 -9.09
CA GLU A 408 -0.52 7.14 -9.00
C GLU A 408 -0.38 8.61 -8.64
N LEU A 409 0.24 8.86 -7.49
CA LEU A 409 0.68 10.21 -7.11
C LEU A 409 2.13 10.39 -7.48
N ARG A 410 2.50 11.63 -7.81
CA ARG A 410 3.90 12.02 -8.04
C ARG A 410 4.27 13.30 -7.29
N GLN A 411 5.55 13.37 -6.90
CA GLN A 411 6.22 14.58 -6.40
C GLN A 411 7.58 14.74 -7.08
N ASP A 412 8.03 15.98 -7.27
CA ASP A 412 9.26 16.30 -8.02
C ASP A 412 10.56 16.09 -7.20
N GLY A 413 10.48 15.48 -6.04
CA GLY A 413 11.57 15.19 -5.11
C GLY A 413 11.08 15.08 -3.68
N ASP A 414 11.97 14.66 -2.77
CA ASP A 414 11.64 14.40 -1.37
C ASP A 414 11.06 15.65 -0.69
N GLY A 415 9.93 15.49 -0.01
CA GLY A 415 9.24 16.56 0.70
C GLY A 415 8.54 17.60 -0.19
N GLN A 416 8.56 17.45 -1.52
CA GLN A 416 7.80 18.32 -2.41
C GLN A 416 6.30 17.96 -2.39
N PRO A 417 5.41 18.86 -2.85
CA PRO A 417 3.97 18.58 -2.90
C PRO A 417 3.64 17.39 -3.80
N TRP A 418 2.75 16.53 -3.33
CA TRP A 418 2.17 15.45 -4.13
C TRP A 418 1.08 15.97 -5.07
N THR A 419 1.00 15.39 -6.25
CA THR A 419 -0.07 15.61 -7.22
C THR A 419 -0.60 14.28 -7.74
N ILE A 420 -1.87 14.23 -8.16
CA ILE A 420 -2.39 13.07 -8.89
C ILE A 420 -1.78 13.08 -10.29
N PHE A 421 -0.92 12.12 -10.59
CA PHE A 421 -0.37 11.92 -11.92
C PHE A 421 -1.35 11.19 -12.81
N GLN A 422 -2.02 10.17 -12.26
CA GLN A 422 -3.10 9.45 -12.92
C GLN A 422 -4.05 8.80 -11.90
N GLU A 423 -5.27 8.58 -12.36
CA GLU A 423 -6.32 7.84 -11.66
C GLU A 423 -7.10 6.99 -12.66
N GLY A 424 -7.66 5.88 -12.22
CA GLY A 424 -8.46 5.00 -13.04
C GLY A 424 -9.32 4.06 -12.21
N THR A 425 -10.32 3.44 -12.85
CA THR A 425 -11.14 2.39 -12.25
C THR A 425 -11.06 1.14 -13.10
N TYR A 426 -10.50 0.07 -12.53
CA TYR A 426 -10.45 -1.24 -13.17
C TYR A 426 -11.69 -2.05 -12.83
N ILE A 427 -12.31 -2.66 -13.85
CA ILE A 427 -13.38 -3.66 -13.71
C ILE A 427 -12.98 -4.95 -14.43
N ALA A 428 -13.45 -6.07 -13.93
CA ALA A 428 -13.27 -7.35 -14.62
C ALA A 428 -14.06 -7.36 -15.96
N PRO A 429 -13.49 -7.93 -17.04
CA PRO A 429 -14.01 -7.73 -18.40
C PRO A 429 -15.38 -8.34 -18.68
N ASP A 430 -15.85 -9.29 -17.88
CA ASP A 430 -17.09 -10.05 -18.12
C ASP A 430 -18.16 -9.82 -17.02
N GLY A 431 -18.08 -8.70 -16.34
CA GLY A 431 -19.07 -8.31 -15.31
C GLY A 431 -18.90 -9.02 -13.99
N ARG A 432 -17.76 -9.68 -13.74
CA ARG A 432 -17.38 -10.16 -12.42
C ARG A 432 -16.98 -8.96 -11.54
N HIS A 433 -17.17 -9.11 -10.26
CA HIS A 433 -16.59 -8.16 -9.29
C HIS A 433 -15.06 -8.25 -9.32
N ALA A 434 -14.39 -7.10 -9.21
CA ALA A 434 -12.96 -6.98 -8.94
C ALA A 434 -12.78 -6.26 -7.59
N PHE A 435 -12.07 -6.87 -6.64
CA PHE A 435 -11.95 -6.38 -5.27
C PHE A 435 -10.66 -6.90 -4.61
N MET A 436 -10.36 -6.47 -3.39
CA MET A 436 -9.13 -6.85 -2.66
C MET A 436 -7.87 -6.68 -3.52
N GLY A 437 -7.77 -5.53 -4.18
CA GLY A 437 -6.61 -5.20 -4.99
C GLY A 437 -5.40 -4.89 -4.12
N SER A 438 -4.21 -5.30 -4.58
CA SER A 438 -2.94 -4.80 -4.10
C SER A 438 -2.05 -4.51 -5.30
N MET A 439 -1.29 -3.41 -5.25
CA MET A 439 -0.56 -2.94 -6.43
C MET A 439 0.81 -2.41 -6.04
N SER A 440 1.74 -2.54 -6.97
CA SER A 440 3.10 -2.05 -6.85
C SER A 440 3.65 -1.59 -8.20
N MET A 441 4.83 -1.01 -8.17
CA MET A 441 5.52 -0.47 -9.32
C MET A 441 6.91 -1.10 -9.39
N ASP A 442 7.28 -1.64 -10.57
CA ASP A 442 8.64 -2.12 -10.81
C ASP A 442 9.63 -0.96 -11.06
N LEU A 443 10.90 -1.27 -11.16
CA LEU A 443 11.96 -0.27 -11.37
C LEU A 443 11.83 0.50 -12.70
N GLN A 444 11.12 -0.04 -13.69
CA GLN A 444 10.84 0.65 -14.96
C GLN A 444 9.57 1.54 -14.88
N GLY A 445 8.88 1.54 -13.74
CA GLY A 445 7.63 2.28 -13.54
C GLY A 445 6.40 1.56 -14.12
N ASN A 446 6.51 0.27 -14.48
CA ASN A 446 5.34 -0.51 -14.83
C ASN A 446 4.56 -0.82 -13.56
N ILE A 447 3.24 -0.80 -13.64
CA ILE A 447 2.37 -1.07 -12.48
C ILE A 447 1.78 -2.47 -12.62
N GLY A 448 2.00 -3.31 -11.62
CA GLY A 448 1.31 -4.58 -11.43
C GLY A 448 0.19 -4.46 -10.40
N MET A 449 -0.93 -5.15 -10.62
CA MET A 449 -2.04 -5.23 -9.68
C MET A 449 -2.55 -6.67 -9.59
N GLY A 450 -2.40 -7.28 -8.43
CA GLY A 450 -3.08 -8.52 -8.08
C GLY A 450 -4.44 -8.23 -7.43
N TYR A 451 -5.45 -9.07 -7.64
CA TYR A 451 -6.79 -8.85 -7.11
C TYR A 451 -7.61 -10.13 -7.01
N SER A 452 -8.68 -10.06 -6.25
CA SER A 452 -9.69 -11.10 -6.15
C SER A 452 -10.88 -10.79 -7.07
N SER A 453 -11.47 -11.83 -7.66
CA SER A 453 -12.64 -11.70 -8.52
C SER A 453 -13.68 -12.77 -8.20
N VAL A 454 -14.98 -12.45 -8.33
CA VAL A 454 -16.10 -13.35 -8.05
C VAL A 454 -17.35 -12.92 -8.81
N SER A 455 -18.26 -13.85 -9.07
CA SER A 455 -19.59 -13.54 -9.61
C SER A 455 -20.62 -14.61 -9.21
N THR A 456 -21.87 -14.41 -9.59
CA THR A 456 -22.93 -15.41 -9.41
C THR A 456 -22.70 -16.73 -10.15
N SER A 457 -21.79 -16.76 -11.13
CA SER A 457 -21.45 -17.94 -11.94
C SER A 457 -20.03 -18.45 -11.70
N GLU A 458 -19.17 -17.69 -11.04
CA GLU A 458 -17.77 -18.02 -10.83
C GLU A 458 -17.37 -17.82 -9.37
N SER A 459 -16.86 -18.88 -8.74
CA SER A 459 -16.30 -18.81 -7.38
C SER A 459 -15.11 -17.86 -7.35
N VAL A 460 -14.68 -17.46 -6.17
CA VAL A 460 -13.51 -16.57 -6.01
C VAL A 460 -12.33 -17.07 -6.84
N SER A 461 -11.73 -16.18 -7.59
CA SER A 461 -10.46 -16.39 -8.29
C SER A 461 -9.46 -15.31 -7.91
N LEU A 462 -8.17 -15.65 -7.90
CA LEU A 462 -7.08 -14.69 -7.79
C LEU A 462 -6.52 -14.43 -9.18
N ARG A 463 -6.38 -13.16 -9.50
CA ARG A 463 -6.02 -12.69 -10.84
C ARG A 463 -5.03 -11.53 -10.73
N TYR A 464 -4.46 -11.17 -11.87
CA TYR A 464 -3.61 -9.98 -11.97
C TYR A 464 -3.82 -9.29 -13.32
N THR A 465 -3.50 -8.03 -13.35
CA THR A 465 -3.42 -7.17 -14.52
C THR A 465 -2.31 -6.13 -14.30
N GLY A 466 -2.14 -5.23 -15.22
CA GLY A 466 -1.17 -4.16 -15.06
C GLY A 466 -1.10 -3.24 -16.27
N ARG A 467 -0.10 -2.37 -16.26
CA ARG A 467 0.18 -1.44 -17.35
C ARG A 467 1.68 -1.18 -17.48
N TYR A 468 2.11 -0.87 -18.68
CA TYR A 468 3.46 -0.34 -18.89
C TYR A 468 3.53 1.14 -18.51
N ALA A 469 4.71 1.59 -18.06
CA ALA A 469 4.94 3.00 -17.71
C ALA A 469 4.59 3.98 -18.85
N ALA A 470 4.87 3.58 -20.10
CA ALA A 470 4.62 4.39 -21.28
C ALA A 470 3.20 4.30 -21.84
N ASP A 471 2.31 3.54 -21.21
CA ASP A 471 0.93 3.38 -21.68
C ASP A 471 0.09 4.62 -21.39
N GLN A 472 -1.07 4.72 -22.04
CA GLN A 472 -2.02 5.81 -21.80
C GLN A 472 -2.41 5.86 -20.32
N LEU A 473 -2.37 7.05 -19.73
CA LEU A 473 -2.68 7.25 -18.32
C LEU A 473 -4.12 6.84 -17.97
N GLY A 474 -4.32 6.39 -16.75
CA GLY A 474 -5.62 6.02 -16.20
C GLY A 474 -6.13 4.63 -16.59
N GLU A 475 -5.34 3.80 -17.26
CA GLU A 475 -5.78 2.50 -17.77
C GLU A 475 -4.85 1.36 -17.33
N MET A 476 -5.45 0.22 -16.93
CA MET A 476 -4.77 -1.08 -16.87
C MET A 476 -4.85 -1.71 -18.25
N THR A 477 -3.75 -1.69 -18.98
CA THR A 477 -3.70 -1.99 -20.42
C THR A 477 -3.46 -3.46 -20.75
N LEU A 478 -3.10 -4.27 -19.73
CA LEU A 478 -2.94 -5.71 -19.90
C LEU A 478 -4.27 -6.44 -19.71
N GLU A 479 -4.46 -7.52 -20.47
CA GLU A 479 -5.50 -8.50 -20.16
C GLU A 479 -5.26 -9.07 -18.77
N GLU A 480 -6.34 -9.59 -18.16
CA GLU A 480 -6.19 -10.27 -16.88
C GLU A 480 -5.49 -11.62 -17.02
N GLY A 481 -4.60 -11.94 -16.09
CA GLY A 481 -4.01 -13.26 -15.92
C GLY A 481 -4.65 -14.01 -14.74
N LEU A 482 -4.81 -15.32 -14.86
CA LEU A 482 -5.34 -16.17 -13.79
C LEU A 482 -4.19 -16.73 -12.95
N ILE A 483 -4.22 -16.47 -11.64
CA ILE A 483 -3.32 -17.12 -10.67
C ILE A 483 -3.93 -18.44 -10.20
N THR A 484 -5.17 -18.41 -9.73
CA THR A 484 -5.88 -19.60 -9.30
C THR A 484 -7.39 -19.40 -9.27
N GLN A 485 -8.12 -20.49 -9.42
CA GLN A 485 -9.58 -20.56 -9.34
C GLN A 485 -10.00 -21.39 -8.13
N SER A 486 -10.89 -20.88 -7.29
CA SER A 486 -11.47 -21.65 -6.19
C SER A 486 -12.31 -22.82 -6.70
N SER A 487 -12.20 -23.96 -6.02
CA SER A 487 -13.04 -25.14 -6.27
C SER A 487 -14.29 -25.18 -5.35
N ALA A 488 -14.43 -24.21 -4.45
CA ALA A 488 -15.54 -24.09 -3.51
C ALA A 488 -15.87 -22.61 -3.25
N ASN A 489 -17.03 -22.38 -2.62
CA ASN A 489 -17.48 -21.05 -2.21
C ASN A 489 -17.33 -20.86 -0.70
N SER A 490 -17.28 -19.60 -0.27
CA SER A 490 -17.29 -19.26 1.16
C SER A 490 -18.65 -19.51 1.80
N ASN A 491 -18.65 -20.11 2.97
CA ASN A 491 -19.85 -20.22 3.83
C ASN A 491 -19.97 -19.05 4.83
N SER A 492 -19.08 -18.09 4.76
CA SER A 492 -19.06 -16.88 5.58
C SER A 492 -19.03 -15.65 4.70
N PHE A 493 -19.70 -14.57 5.11
CA PHE A 493 -19.54 -13.28 4.46
C PHE A 493 -18.09 -12.74 4.63
N ARG A 494 -17.40 -13.16 5.70
CA ARG A 494 -16.01 -12.78 5.93
C ARG A 494 -15.13 -13.41 4.87
N TYR A 495 -14.49 -12.53 4.11
CA TYR A 495 -13.40 -12.77 3.20
C TYR A 495 -12.18 -11.99 3.72
N SER A 496 -11.04 -12.20 3.19
CA SER A 496 -9.78 -11.60 3.61
C SER A 496 -9.88 -10.10 3.89
N ASP A 497 -9.26 -9.61 4.97
CA ASP A 497 -9.11 -8.18 5.24
C ASP A 497 -7.89 -7.58 4.52
N TYR A 498 -7.00 -8.45 4.04
CA TYR A 498 -5.78 -8.10 3.34
C TYR A 498 -5.57 -8.97 2.10
N ALA A 499 -4.94 -8.40 1.12
CA ALA A 499 -4.15 -9.02 0.09
C ALA A 499 -2.84 -8.25 0.00
N HIS A 500 -1.77 -8.85 -0.50
CA HIS A 500 -0.48 -8.16 -0.54
C HIS A 500 0.25 -8.48 -1.84
N LEU A 501 0.82 -7.45 -2.44
CA LEU A 501 1.68 -7.55 -3.61
C LEU A 501 2.99 -6.84 -3.32
N SER A 502 4.10 -7.55 -3.47
CA SER A 502 5.46 -7.04 -3.34
C SER A 502 6.26 -7.20 -4.63
N VAL A 503 7.35 -6.48 -4.74
CA VAL A 503 8.29 -6.58 -5.88
C VAL A 503 9.54 -7.31 -5.43
N ASP A 504 10.00 -8.25 -6.24
CA ASP A 504 11.20 -9.04 -5.96
C ASP A 504 12.47 -8.16 -5.97
N PRO A 505 13.13 -7.96 -4.82
CA PRO A 505 14.28 -7.07 -4.71
C PRO A 505 15.53 -7.59 -5.44
N THR A 506 15.52 -8.85 -5.91
CA THR A 506 16.66 -9.43 -6.62
C THR A 506 16.68 -9.08 -8.12
N ASN A 507 15.52 -8.80 -8.69
CA ASN A 507 15.38 -8.50 -10.12
C ASN A 507 14.55 -7.24 -10.39
N ASP A 508 13.82 -6.77 -9.39
CA ASP A 508 12.97 -5.56 -9.41
C ASP A 508 11.96 -5.48 -10.58
N LYS A 509 11.48 -6.64 -11.01
CA LYS A 509 10.57 -6.84 -12.15
C LYS A 509 9.39 -7.75 -11.83
N GLN A 510 9.62 -8.75 -10.97
CA GLN A 510 8.62 -9.75 -10.63
C GLN A 510 7.76 -9.28 -9.48
N PHE A 511 6.46 -9.45 -9.65
CA PHE A 511 5.45 -9.12 -8.66
C PHE A 511 4.98 -10.41 -7.99
N TRP A 512 4.99 -10.44 -6.66
CA TRP A 512 4.55 -11.55 -5.83
C TRP A 512 3.25 -11.17 -5.13
N PHE A 513 2.16 -11.77 -5.52
CA PHE A 513 0.82 -11.48 -4.98
C PHE A 513 0.31 -12.64 -4.15
N VAL A 514 -0.22 -12.35 -2.96
CA VAL A 514 -0.91 -13.33 -2.12
C VAL A 514 -2.35 -12.89 -1.84
N GLY A 515 -3.28 -13.85 -1.95
CA GLY A 515 -4.68 -13.65 -1.64
C GLY A 515 -5.35 -14.92 -1.11
N GLU A 516 -6.53 -14.73 -0.54
CA GLU A 516 -7.36 -15.82 -0.01
C GLU A 516 -8.16 -16.50 -1.15
N TYR A 517 -8.28 -17.83 -1.08
CA TYR A 517 -9.11 -18.61 -1.99
C TYR A 517 -9.63 -19.90 -1.32
N PHE A 518 -10.44 -20.69 -2.01
CA PHE A 518 -11.07 -21.90 -1.44
C PHE A 518 -10.79 -23.15 -2.28
N SER A 519 -10.08 -24.17 -1.71
CA SER A 519 -9.74 -25.40 -2.43
C SER A 519 -9.64 -26.64 -1.49
N PRO A 520 -10.72 -27.34 -1.16
CA PRO A 520 -12.08 -26.84 -0.95
C PRO A 520 -12.18 -25.97 0.30
N ASN A 521 -11.19 -26.06 1.20
CA ASN A 521 -11.09 -25.27 2.42
C ASN A 521 -10.49 -23.91 2.11
N ARG A 522 -10.65 -22.97 3.04
CA ARG A 522 -9.97 -21.68 3.00
C ARG A 522 -8.45 -21.87 2.95
N SER A 523 -7.81 -21.16 2.06
CA SER A 523 -6.37 -21.24 1.80
C SER A 523 -5.86 -19.92 1.26
N ASN A 524 -4.54 -19.76 1.18
CA ASN A 524 -3.91 -18.62 0.53
C ASN A 524 -3.01 -19.12 -0.61
N MET A 525 -3.05 -18.44 -1.74
CA MET A 525 -2.24 -18.73 -2.92
C MET A 525 -1.34 -17.55 -3.22
N VAL A 526 -0.08 -17.84 -3.48
CA VAL A 526 0.88 -16.90 -4.04
C VAL A 526 0.94 -17.08 -5.54
N GLY A 527 0.93 -15.98 -6.28
CA GLY A 527 1.17 -15.93 -7.72
C GLY A 527 2.27 -14.95 -8.05
N VAL A 528 3.26 -15.38 -8.81
CA VAL A 528 4.38 -14.56 -9.27
C VAL A 528 4.18 -14.25 -10.74
N PHE A 529 4.22 -12.98 -11.10
CA PHE A 529 4.03 -12.55 -12.47
C PHE A 529 4.94 -11.36 -12.82
N GLN A 530 5.05 -11.03 -14.08
CA GLN A 530 5.88 -9.94 -14.59
C GLN A 530 5.12 -9.17 -15.68
N ILE A 531 5.21 -7.85 -15.65
CA ILE A 531 4.55 -6.98 -16.64
C ILE A 531 5.38 -6.86 -17.91
N ALA A 532 6.63 -6.40 -17.79
CA ALA A 532 7.53 -6.27 -18.92
C ALA A 532 8.18 -7.61 -19.29
N ALA A 533 8.39 -7.82 -20.58
CA ALA A 533 9.22 -8.92 -21.05
C ALA A 533 10.68 -8.67 -20.65
N ASP A 534 11.41 -9.75 -20.37
CA ASP A 534 12.85 -9.66 -20.32
C ASP A 534 13.41 -9.27 -21.70
N ALA A 535 14.27 -8.28 -21.72
CA ALA A 535 15.01 -7.90 -22.91
C ALA A 535 16.35 -8.62 -22.90
N ALA A 536 16.84 -9.02 -24.06
CA ALA A 536 18.16 -9.67 -24.15
C ALA A 536 19.28 -8.74 -23.62
N TYR A 537 19.16 -7.44 -23.90
CA TYR A 537 20.08 -6.39 -23.43
C TYR A 537 19.24 -5.17 -23.05
N ASP A 538 19.31 -4.77 -21.81
CA ASP A 538 18.65 -3.60 -21.28
C ASP A 538 19.40 -3.11 -20.04
N THR A 539 19.76 -1.82 -20.00
CA THR A 539 20.47 -1.23 -18.87
C THR A 539 20.07 0.23 -18.69
N GLY A 540 20.05 0.68 -17.48
CA GLY A 540 19.72 2.07 -17.16
C GLY A 540 20.39 2.57 -15.89
N VAL A 541 20.52 3.89 -15.78
CA VAL A 541 20.94 4.56 -14.57
C VAL A 541 19.76 4.60 -13.60
N VAL A 542 19.95 4.08 -12.38
CA VAL A 542 18.91 4.02 -11.34
C VAL A 542 19.05 5.13 -10.32
N SER A 543 20.29 5.61 -10.08
CA SER A 543 20.54 6.73 -9.17
C SER A 543 21.77 7.52 -9.59
N VAL A 544 21.82 8.77 -9.12
CA VAL A 544 23.04 9.59 -9.07
C VAL A 544 23.49 9.62 -7.61
N ASP A 545 24.55 8.90 -7.30
CA ASP A 545 25.02 8.69 -5.93
C ASP A 545 25.91 9.85 -5.44
N SER A 546 26.55 10.56 -6.38
CA SER A 546 27.26 11.81 -6.13
C SER A 546 27.28 12.69 -7.40
N PRO A 547 27.37 14.04 -7.22
CA PRO A 547 27.35 14.76 -5.96
C PRO A 547 25.95 14.76 -5.31
N VAL A 548 25.91 14.75 -3.98
CA VAL A 548 24.67 14.97 -3.22
C VAL A 548 24.45 16.47 -2.99
N THR A 549 23.23 16.87 -2.65
CA THR A 549 22.88 18.26 -2.33
C THR A 549 23.77 18.80 -1.22
N GLY A 550 24.44 19.91 -1.47
CA GLY A 550 25.36 20.51 -0.51
C GLY A 550 26.23 21.63 -1.11
N THR A 551 27.24 22.05 -0.37
CA THR A 551 28.27 22.98 -0.91
C THR A 551 29.24 22.17 -1.76
N LEU A 552 29.15 22.29 -3.07
CA LEU A 552 30.01 21.60 -4.03
C LEU A 552 31.30 22.39 -4.25
N THR A 553 32.34 21.70 -4.73
CA THR A 553 33.63 22.27 -5.12
C THR A 553 33.66 22.57 -6.62
N ASP A 554 34.79 23.12 -7.10
CA ASP A 554 34.97 23.39 -8.53
C ASP A 554 35.15 22.10 -9.37
N SER A 555 35.25 20.95 -8.72
CA SER A 555 35.45 19.64 -9.36
C SER A 555 34.83 18.54 -8.49
N GLU A 556 33.75 17.95 -8.98
CA GLU A 556 33.06 16.84 -8.31
C GLU A 556 33.11 15.58 -9.17
N SER A 557 33.23 14.44 -8.50
CA SER A 557 33.05 13.14 -9.17
C SER A 557 31.56 12.85 -9.30
N VAL A 558 31.10 12.59 -10.51
CA VAL A 558 29.74 12.08 -10.73
C VAL A 558 29.80 10.56 -10.62
N THR A 559 29.09 10.01 -9.66
CA THR A 559 28.94 8.57 -9.46
C THR A 559 27.47 8.21 -9.68
N VAL A 560 27.24 7.15 -10.42
CA VAL A 560 25.89 6.65 -10.71
C VAL A 560 25.83 5.15 -10.45
N SER A 561 24.69 4.68 -9.98
CA SER A 561 24.36 3.26 -9.95
C SER A 561 23.64 2.88 -11.24
N ILE A 562 24.04 1.75 -11.82
CA ILE A 562 23.51 1.23 -13.07
C ILE A 562 22.97 -0.16 -12.81
N PHE A 563 21.74 -0.40 -13.25
CA PHE A 563 21.12 -1.72 -13.18
C PHE A 563 21.03 -2.36 -14.58
N ASN A 564 21.34 -3.64 -14.66
CA ASN A 564 21.14 -4.43 -15.88
C ASN A 564 19.77 -5.12 -15.84
N TYR A 565 18.81 -4.59 -16.58
CA TYR A 565 17.46 -5.14 -16.71
C TYR A 565 17.39 -6.30 -17.72
N GLY A 566 18.43 -6.51 -18.51
CA GLY A 566 18.48 -7.53 -19.55
C GLY A 566 18.88 -8.91 -19.03
N GLU A 567 18.62 -9.93 -19.85
CA GLU A 567 19.01 -11.32 -19.56
C GLU A 567 20.51 -11.58 -19.73
N ASN A 568 21.20 -10.77 -20.54
CA ASN A 568 22.61 -10.97 -20.84
C ASN A 568 23.48 -9.95 -20.12
N ASP A 569 24.69 -10.38 -19.74
CA ASP A 569 25.70 -9.47 -19.23
C ASP A 569 26.02 -8.37 -20.24
N ILE A 570 26.17 -7.16 -19.75
CA ILE A 570 26.51 -5.97 -20.55
C ILE A 570 27.87 -5.46 -20.14
N SER A 571 28.68 -5.13 -21.13
CA SER A 571 30.01 -4.54 -20.94
C SER A 571 30.33 -3.57 -22.08
N ASN A 572 31.23 -2.63 -21.83
CA ASN A 572 31.69 -1.63 -22.80
C ASN A 572 30.53 -0.77 -23.36
N PHE A 573 29.71 -0.20 -22.47
CA PHE A 573 28.65 0.74 -22.83
C PHE A 573 29.00 2.14 -22.34
N ASP A 574 28.48 3.14 -23.00
CA ASP A 574 28.72 4.53 -22.68
C ASP A 574 27.73 5.03 -21.60
N VAL A 575 28.27 5.75 -20.62
CA VAL A 575 27.49 6.51 -19.64
C VAL A 575 27.73 7.99 -19.87
N SER A 576 26.67 8.77 -19.99
CA SER A 576 26.76 10.19 -20.27
C SER A 576 26.01 11.01 -19.24
N PHE A 577 26.56 12.17 -18.87
CA PHE A 577 25.86 13.16 -18.05
C PHE A 577 26.03 14.58 -18.61
N GLN A 578 25.14 15.45 -18.20
CA GLN A 578 25.15 16.87 -18.60
C GLN A 578 24.73 17.71 -17.39
N VAL A 579 25.42 18.81 -17.13
CA VAL A 579 25.10 19.74 -16.06
C VAL A 579 24.56 21.03 -16.66
N ASP A 580 23.38 21.47 -16.23
CA ASP A 580 22.74 22.76 -16.58
C ASP A 580 22.72 23.07 -18.11
N GLY A 581 22.56 22.06 -18.94
CA GLY A 581 22.56 22.21 -20.40
C GLY A 581 23.94 22.51 -21.00
N GLY A 582 25.02 22.29 -20.24
CA GLY A 582 26.40 22.38 -20.69
C GLY A 582 26.81 21.29 -21.68
N ALA A 583 28.09 21.03 -21.83
CA ALA A 583 28.58 19.94 -22.69
C ALA A 583 28.25 18.58 -22.08
N VAL A 584 27.87 17.63 -22.92
CA VAL A 584 27.70 16.22 -22.51
C VAL A 584 29.08 15.61 -22.25
N VAL A 585 29.25 14.99 -21.11
CA VAL A 585 30.45 14.19 -20.75
C VAL A 585 30.05 12.73 -20.89
N THR A 586 30.87 11.96 -21.57
CA THR A 586 30.64 10.51 -21.82
C THR A 586 31.87 9.73 -21.39
N GLU A 587 31.65 8.65 -20.63
CA GLU A 587 32.66 7.66 -20.26
C GLU A 587 32.17 6.26 -20.67
N THR A 588 33.11 5.35 -20.98
CA THR A 588 32.83 3.97 -21.46
C THR A 588 33.27 2.95 -20.43
#